data_5d3581be0a394057fe808412c94e88b0
#
_entry.id   5d3581be0a394057fe808412c94e88b0
#
_cell.length_a   1.000
_cell.length_b   1.000
_cell.length_c   1.000
_cell.angle_alpha   90.00
_cell.angle_beta   90.00
_cell.angle_gamma   90.00
#
_symmetry.space_group_name_H-M   'P 1'
#
loop_
_entity.id
_entity.type
_entity.pdbx_description
1 polymer ?
#
loop_
_entity_poly.entity_id
_entity_poly.type
_entity_poly.pdbx_seq_one_letter_code
_entity_poly.pdbx_strand_id
1 'polypeptide(L)'
;MKKKTTILFALSFLLVVLANARTHSSPVAGTSPGNIAEGIYTIVGWASHRCLEVPNGSCISGVGLQTFDCDRADASNNQKFNVVSDGSGNYTISPVHSDLCLEVPEKISDRTPILQNVCVPGKISQKWSMTQTGDNLEIRDVQNNRCLDVWNRLKVNSTPVTPQRCNNGTNQRWNLRKTTVNNDTGIICRASPIHPAHDCAGVNDQQKQIYLGKTLTKARCEEACKATKMISCKWAGPQ
;
A
#
# COMPACT_ATOMS: atom_id res chain seq x y z
N MET A 1 -38.43 -7.71 -94.95
CA MET A 1 -38.31 -8.32 -93.62
C MET A 1 -37.19 -7.64 -92.92
N LYS A 2 -37.50 -6.72 -91.99
CA LYS A 2 -36.51 -5.92 -91.23
C LYS A 2 -36.31 -6.55 -89.87
N LYS A 3 -35.09 -7.00 -89.61
CA LYS A 3 -34.69 -7.51 -88.28
C LYS A 3 -34.39 -6.31 -87.35
N LYS A 4 -35.05 -6.21 -86.22
CA LYS A 4 -34.80 -5.25 -85.17
C LYS A 4 -33.74 -5.85 -84.24
N THR A 5 -32.61 -5.18 -84.12
CA THR A 5 -31.57 -5.50 -83.18
C THR A 5 -31.86 -4.73 -81.90
N THR A 6 -32.10 -5.43 -80.82
CA THR A 6 -32.30 -4.84 -79.48
C THR A 6 -30.93 -4.73 -78.79
N ILE A 7 -30.52 -3.51 -78.45
CA ILE A 7 -29.30 -3.20 -77.69
C ILE A 7 -29.66 -3.17 -76.19
N LEU A 8 -29.11 -4.10 -75.42
CA LEU A 8 -29.27 -4.13 -73.98
C LEU A 8 -28.21 -3.18 -73.39
N PHE A 9 -28.64 -2.11 -72.75
CA PHE A 9 -27.78 -1.27 -71.91
C PHE A 9 -27.65 -1.89 -70.49
N ALA A 10 -26.48 -2.41 -70.17
CA ALA A 10 -26.17 -2.81 -68.80
C ALA A 10 -25.78 -1.53 -67.97
N LEU A 11 -26.68 -1.14 -67.08
CA LEU A 11 -26.32 -0.09 -66.07
C LEU A 11 -25.48 -0.73 -64.96
N SER A 12 -24.20 -0.45 -64.98
CA SER A 12 -23.33 -0.73 -63.84
C SER A 12 -23.62 0.24 -62.71
N PHE A 13 -24.27 -0.20 -61.65
CA PHE A 13 -24.37 0.52 -60.39
C PHE A 13 -23.04 0.42 -59.66
N LEU A 14 -22.28 1.52 -59.69
CA LEU A 14 -21.09 1.69 -58.86
C LEU A 14 -21.53 2.01 -57.44
N LEU A 15 -21.52 1.03 -56.55
CA LEU A 15 -21.82 1.18 -55.14
C LEU A 15 -20.59 1.86 -54.47
N VAL A 16 -20.65 3.17 -54.25
CA VAL A 16 -19.68 3.89 -53.45
C VAL A 16 -19.95 3.58 -51.98
N VAL A 17 -19.18 2.66 -51.42
CA VAL A 17 -19.17 2.42 -49.96
C VAL A 17 -18.37 3.56 -49.31
N LEU A 18 -19.07 4.55 -48.78
CA LEU A 18 -18.49 5.55 -47.88
C LEU A 18 -18.12 4.83 -46.58
N ALA A 19 -16.86 4.48 -46.46
CA ALA A 19 -16.25 4.04 -45.19
C ALA A 19 -16.27 5.23 -44.23
N ASN A 20 -17.27 5.27 -43.35
CA ASN A 20 -17.21 6.15 -42.16
C ASN A 20 -16.04 5.70 -41.28
N ALA A 21 -14.88 6.32 -41.45
CA ALA A 21 -13.79 6.23 -40.51
C ALA A 21 -14.27 6.89 -39.21
N ARG A 22 -14.87 6.07 -38.32
CA ARG A 22 -15.00 6.47 -36.92
C ARG A 22 -13.60 6.62 -36.37
N THR A 23 -13.17 7.85 -36.18
CA THR A 23 -12.02 8.14 -35.36
C THR A 23 -12.34 7.61 -33.96
N HIS A 24 -11.80 6.42 -33.64
CA HIS A 24 -11.70 5.96 -32.27
C HIS A 24 -10.76 6.94 -31.57
N SER A 25 -11.34 7.95 -30.95
CA SER A 25 -10.62 8.64 -29.87
C SER A 25 -10.36 7.56 -28.82
N SER A 26 -9.11 7.18 -28.68
CA SER A 26 -8.67 6.35 -27.55
C SER A 26 -9.22 6.98 -26.28
N PRO A 27 -9.93 6.24 -25.42
CA PRO A 27 -10.32 6.80 -24.16
C PRO A 27 -9.05 7.26 -23.45
N VAL A 28 -9.03 8.53 -23.05
CA VAL A 28 -8.07 9.03 -22.08
C VAL A 28 -8.04 8.00 -20.96
N ALA A 29 -6.87 7.45 -20.67
CA ALA A 29 -6.69 6.42 -19.65
C ALA A 29 -7.35 6.94 -18.38
N GLY A 30 -8.57 6.53 -18.14
CA GLY A 30 -9.31 6.80 -16.93
C GLY A 30 -8.52 6.17 -15.80
N THR A 31 -8.25 6.93 -14.75
CA THR A 31 -7.69 6.45 -13.51
C THR A 31 -8.65 5.41 -12.95
N SER A 32 -8.45 4.15 -13.30
CA SER A 32 -9.17 3.05 -12.64
C SER A 32 -8.71 3.02 -11.18
N PRO A 33 -9.61 2.89 -10.20
CA PRO A 33 -9.19 2.52 -8.86
C PRO A 33 -8.32 1.28 -9.00
N GLY A 34 -7.03 1.41 -8.67
CA GLY A 34 -6.08 0.32 -8.82
C GLY A 34 -6.49 -0.80 -7.86
N ASN A 35 -6.90 -1.95 -8.38
CA ASN A 35 -7.05 -3.13 -7.55
C ASN A 35 -5.65 -3.64 -7.21
N ILE A 36 -5.05 -3.07 -6.17
CA ILE A 36 -3.74 -3.48 -5.68
C ILE A 36 -3.92 -4.82 -4.97
N ALA A 37 -3.20 -5.83 -5.43
CA ALA A 37 -3.23 -7.13 -4.77
C ALA A 37 -2.73 -7.01 -3.33
N GLU A 38 -3.38 -7.71 -2.42
CA GLU A 38 -2.91 -7.80 -1.04
C GLU A 38 -1.51 -8.41 -0.97
N GLY A 39 -0.77 -8.02 0.04
CA GLY A 39 0.58 -8.56 0.23
C GLY A 39 1.53 -7.58 0.91
N ILE A 40 2.79 -7.97 0.91
CA ILE A 40 3.86 -7.21 1.53
C ILE A 40 4.64 -6.46 0.44
N TYR A 41 4.85 -5.18 0.69
CA TYR A 41 5.48 -4.28 -0.25
C TYR A 41 6.51 -3.38 0.42
N THR A 42 7.54 -3.05 -0.33
CA THR A 42 8.35 -1.86 -0.10
C THR A 42 7.71 -0.71 -0.89
N ILE A 43 7.43 0.41 -0.23
CA ILE A 43 6.78 1.59 -0.82
C ILE A 43 7.87 2.61 -1.13
N VAL A 44 8.14 2.86 -2.40
CA VAL A 44 9.27 3.66 -2.87
C VAL A 44 8.79 4.96 -3.47
N GLY A 45 9.28 6.09 -2.97
CA GLY A 45 9.00 7.41 -3.54
C GLY A 45 9.62 7.53 -4.94
N TRP A 46 8.79 7.83 -5.96
CA TRP A 46 9.24 7.86 -7.35
C TRP A 46 10.35 8.90 -7.60
N ALA A 47 10.20 10.09 -7.05
CA ALA A 47 11.18 11.16 -7.27
C ALA A 47 12.40 11.08 -6.34
N SER A 48 12.20 10.54 -5.13
CA SER A 48 13.28 10.45 -4.15
C SER A 48 14.12 9.18 -4.29
N HIS A 49 13.55 8.12 -4.90
CA HIS A 49 14.09 6.77 -4.94
C HIS A 49 14.36 6.18 -3.55
N ARG A 50 13.71 6.72 -2.51
CA ARG A 50 13.83 6.29 -1.13
C ARG A 50 12.59 5.52 -0.68
N CYS A 51 12.80 4.62 0.25
CA CYS A 51 11.74 3.80 0.81
C CYS A 51 11.01 4.54 1.94
N LEU A 52 9.70 4.36 2.00
CA LEU A 52 8.91 4.67 3.17
C LEU A 52 9.44 3.84 4.35
N GLU A 53 9.59 4.47 5.50
CA GLU A 53 10.23 3.85 6.65
C GLU A 53 9.63 4.31 7.97
N VAL A 54 9.56 3.40 8.94
CA VAL A 54 9.43 3.75 10.35
C VAL A 54 10.83 3.95 10.93
N PRO A 55 11.16 5.16 11.43
CA PRO A 55 12.49 5.46 11.93
C PRO A 55 13.01 4.45 12.96
N ASN A 56 14.24 3.99 12.77
CA ASN A 56 14.94 3.06 13.68
C ASN A 56 14.18 1.76 14.00
N GLY A 57 13.22 1.36 13.19
CA GLY A 57 12.37 0.20 13.47
C GLY A 57 11.58 0.33 14.78
N SER A 58 11.13 1.55 15.08
CA SER A 58 10.41 1.84 16.33
C SER A 58 9.10 1.06 16.40
N CYS A 59 8.84 0.48 17.57
CA CYS A 59 7.60 -0.22 17.89
C CYS A 59 6.56 0.68 18.59
N ILE A 60 6.86 1.96 18.72
CA ILE A 60 6.06 2.90 19.51
C ILE A 60 4.94 3.47 18.63
N SER A 61 3.70 3.45 19.15
CA SER A 61 2.55 4.15 18.56
C SER A 61 2.79 5.67 18.59
N GLY A 62 2.37 6.36 17.52
CA GLY A 62 2.55 7.80 17.39
C GLY A 62 3.87 8.23 16.73
N VAL A 63 4.71 7.28 16.32
CA VAL A 63 5.95 7.59 15.61
C VAL A 63 5.65 7.99 14.17
N GLY A 64 6.23 9.11 13.73
CA GLY A 64 6.10 9.65 12.39
C GLY A 64 6.94 8.89 11.37
N LEU A 65 6.38 8.68 10.17
CA LEU A 65 7.07 8.05 9.06
C LEU A 65 7.97 9.02 8.31
N GLN A 66 9.01 8.47 7.71
CA GLN A 66 9.99 9.18 6.90
C GLN A 66 10.30 8.42 5.61
N THR A 67 11.09 9.05 4.73
CA THR A 67 11.80 8.34 3.67
C THR A 67 13.25 8.15 4.06
N PHE A 68 13.81 6.99 3.70
CA PHE A 68 15.19 6.63 3.96
C PHE A 68 15.77 5.81 2.80
N ASP A 69 17.09 5.66 2.72
CA ASP A 69 17.71 4.77 1.73
C ASP A 69 17.08 3.39 1.80
N CYS A 70 16.70 2.87 0.63
CA CYS A 70 16.14 1.51 0.60
C CYS A 70 17.21 0.50 1.00
N ASP A 71 16.83 -0.39 1.89
CA ASP A 71 17.70 -1.48 2.31
C ASP A 71 18.02 -2.41 1.13
N ARG A 72 19.30 -2.66 0.90
CA ARG A 72 19.77 -3.42 -0.27
C ARG A 72 19.42 -4.91 -0.21
N ALA A 73 19.23 -5.42 0.97
CA ALA A 73 19.00 -6.85 1.20
C ALA A 73 17.55 -7.21 1.47
N ASP A 74 16.62 -6.26 1.31
CA ASP A 74 15.24 -6.43 1.83
C ASP A 74 15.22 -6.91 3.30
N ALA A 75 16.26 -6.59 4.06
CA ALA A 75 16.49 -7.12 5.38
C ALA A 75 15.65 -6.43 6.45
N SER A 76 15.30 -5.17 6.22
CA SER A 76 14.65 -4.33 7.23
C SER A 76 13.13 -4.41 7.15
N ASN A 77 12.49 -4.92 8.18
CA ASN A 77 11.03 -5.02 8.24
C ASN A 77 10.34 -3.67 8.50
N ASN A 78 11.07 -2.63 8.93
CA ASN A 78 10.55 -1.27 9.11
C ASN A 78 10.37 -0.48 7.79
N GLN A 79 10.83 -1.05 6.67
CA GLN A 79 10.59 -0.56 5.31
C GLN A 79 9.62 -1.46 4.52
N LYS A 80 9.08 -2.50 5.16
CA LYS A 80 8.10 -3.41 4.57
C LYS A 80 6.72 -3.15 5.16
N PHE A 81 5.73 -3.12 4.29
CA PHE A 81 4.36 -2.80 4.67
C PHE A 81 3.41 -3.87 4.15
N ASN A 82 2.58 -4.37 5.02
CA ASN A 82 1.46 -5.22 4.67
C ASN A 82 0.31 -4.33 4.18
N VAL A 83 -0.19 -4.60 2.99
CA VAL A 83 -1.30 -3.89 2.34
C VAL A 83 -2.47 -4.85 2.26
N VAL A 84 -3.57 -4.52 2.95
CA VAL A 84 -4.76 -5.35 3.05
C VAL A 84 -5.96 -4.56 2.58
N SER A 85 -6.73 -5.12 1.65
CA SER A 85 -7.98 -4.52 1.15
C SER A 85 -9.10 -4.66 2.19
N ASP A 86 -9.98 -3.68 2.26
CA ASP A 86 -11.21 -3.77 3.04
C ASP A 86 -12.42 -4.25 2.21
N GLY A 87 -12.18 -4.62 0.95
CA GLY A 87 -13.22 -5.07 0.02
C GLY A 87 -14.07 -3.95 -0.59
N SER A 88 -13.89 -2.69 -0.16
CA SER A 88 -14.63 -1.53 -0.68
C SER A 88 -13.78 -0.62 -1.59
N GLY A 89 -12.56 -1.06 -1.92
CA GLY A 89 -11.61 -0.30 -2.73
C GLY A 89 -10.63 0.53 -1.89
N ASN A 90 -10.67 0.42 -0.57
CA ASN A 90 -9.69 1.02 0.32
C ASN A 90 -8.79 -0.05 0.94
N TYR A 91 -7.71 0.42 1.53
CA TYR A 91 -6.65 -0.41 2.09
C TYR A 91 -6.28 0.03 3.50
N THR A 92 -5.83 -0.93 4.28
CA THR A 92 -5.06 -0.70 5.50
C THR A 92 -3.60 -0.98 5.18
N ILE A 93 -2.70 -0.13 5.64
CA ILE A 93 -1.25 -0.27 5.43
C ILE A 93 -0.59 -0.38 6.81
N SER A 94 0.17 -1.44 7.03
CA SER A 94 0.79 -1.72 8.34
C SER A 94 2.27 -2.07 8.17
N PRO A 95 3.21 -1.42 8.90
CA PRO A 95 4.60 -1.85 8.90
C PRO A 95 4.72 -3.28 9.43
N VAL A 96 5.45 -4.13 8.72
CA VAL A 96 5.57 -5.56 9.06
C VAL A 96 6.20 -5.80 10.45
N HIS A 97 7.12 -4.94 10.88
CA HIS A 97 7.82 -5.10 12.16
C HIS A 97 6.98 -4.75 13.38
N SER A 98 6.01 -3.84 13.26
CA SER A 98 5.23 -3.30 14.39
C SER A 98 3.78 -3.74 14.38
N ASP A 99 3.27 -4.14 13.22
CA ASP A 99 1.85 -4.47 13.00
C ASP A 99 0.89 -3.32 13.39
N LEU A 100 1.42 -2.10 13.52
CA LEU A 100 0.66 -0.87 13.71
C LEU A 100 0.08 -0.43 12.36
N CYS A 101 -0.89 0.47 12.34
CA CYS A 101 -1.51 0.99 11.13
C CYS A 101 -0.99 2.40 10.80
N LEU A 102 -0.76 2.67 9.52
CA LEU A 102 -0.53 4.02 9.05
C LEU A 102 -1.77 4.88 9.30
N GLU A 103 -1.56 6.03 9.90
CA GLU A 103 -2.64 6.93 10.30
C GLU A 103 -2.33 8.39 9.99
N VAL A 104 -3.33 9.09 9.46
CA VAL A 104 -3.29 10.56 9.39
C VAL A 104 -3.70 11.13 10.73
N PRO A 105 -2.87 11.98 11.38
CA PRO A 105 -3.24 12.59 12.64
C PRO A 105 -4.41 13.58 12.48
N GLU A 106 -5.18 13.77 13.56
CA GLU A 106 -6.34 14.69 13.55
C GLU A 106 -5.95 16.13 13.22
N LYS A 107 -4.83 16.58 13.79
CA LYS A 107 -4.31 17.92 13.54
C LYS A 107 -3.20 17.86 12.50
N ILE A 108 -3.46 18.43 11.35
CA ILE A 108 -2.52 18.46 10.23
C ILE A 108 -1.97 19.88 10.09
N SER A 109 -0.66 20.02 10.23
CA SER A 109 0.11 21.21 9.86
C SER A 109 1.06 20.86 8.70
N ASP A 110 1.77 21.84 8.16
CA ASP A 110 2.59 21.69 6.96
C ASP A 110 3.60 20.51 7.04
N ARG A 111 4.18 20.28 8.21
CA ARG A 111 5.20 19.25 8.41
C ARG A 111 4.72 18.07 9.28
N THR A 112 3.44 17.97 9.54
CA THR A 112 2.89 16.87 10.33
C THR A 112 3.07 15.55 9.61
N PRO A 113 3.81 14.55 10.14
CA PRO A 113 4.02 13.29 9.45
C PRO A 113 2.80 12.39 9.54
N ILE A 114 2.69 11.44 8.60
CA ILE A 114 1.89 10.23 8.77
C ILE A 114 2.48 9.46 9.94
N LEU A 115 1.64 8.89 10.79
CA LEU A 115 2.04 8.15 11.97
C LEU A 115 1.85 6.64 11.77
N GLN A 116 2.58 5.83 12.52
CA GLN A 116 2.12 4.49 12.85
C GLN A 116 1.37 4.52 14.18
N ASN A 117 0.18 3.96 14.23
CA ASN A 117 -0.67 3.93 15.42
C ASN A 117 -1.34 2.57 15.61
N VAL A 118 -1.84 2.31 16.83
CA VAL A 118 -2.62 1.12 17.10
C VAL A 118 -3.77 1.00 16.09
N CYS A 119 -3.87 -0.15 15.44
CA CYS A 119 -4.95 -0.40 14.47
C CYS A 119 -6.30 -0.43 15.17
N VAL A 120 -7.23 0.39 14.67
CA VAL A 120 -8.61 0.45 15.16
C VAL A 120 -9.53 0.04 14.03
N PRO A 121 -10.30 -1.05 14.17
CA PRO A 121 -11.25 -1.47 13.15
C PRO A 121 -12.21 -0.35 12.77
N GLY A 122 -12.34 -0.10 11.45
CA GLY A 122 -13.25 0.92 10.93
C GLY A 122 -12.77 2.36 11.03
N LYS A 123 -11.61 2.64 11.63
CA LYS A 123 -11.08 4.01 11.76
C LYS A 123 -10.70 4.57 10.41
N ILE A 124 -11.39 5.63 9.98
CA ILE A 124 -11.24 6.22 8.64
C ILE A 124 -9.88 6.87 8.41
N SER A 125 -9.25 7.43 9.45
CA SER A 125 -7.89 8.00 9.37
C SER A 125 -6.79 6.94 9.16
N GLN A 126 -7.12 5.65 9.22
CA GLN A 126 -6.25 4.52 8.92
C GLN A 126 -6.58 3.84 7.60
N LYS A 127 -7.47 4.45 6.79
CA LYS A 127 -7.87 3.95 5.47
C LYS A 127 -7.22 4.74 4.36
N TRP A 128 -6.78 4.02 3.35
CA TRP A 128 -6.03 4.55 2.22
C TRP A 128 -6.66 4.12 0.91
N SER A 129 -6.83 5.04 -0.01
CA SER A 129 -7.14 4.73 -1.41
C SER A 129 -5.87 4.76 -2.24
N MET A 130 -5.81 3.90 -3.24
CA MET A 130 -4.66 3.79 -4.14
C MET A 130 -5.13 3.86 -5.57
N THR A 131 -4.58 4.79 -6.35
CA THR A 131 -4.96 5.00 -7.74
C THR A 131 -3.75 4.89 -8.64
N GLN A 132 -3.83 4.05 -9.67
CA GLN A 132 -2.80 3.95 -10.68
C GLN A 132 -2.74 5.24 -11.50
N THR A 133 -1.55 5.79 -11.66
CA THR A 133 -1.29 7.00 -12.46
C THR A 133 -0.07 6.77 -13.33
N GLY A 134 -0.29 6.34 -14.56
CA GLY A 134 0.79 5.82 -15.41
C GLY A 134 1.46 4.61 -14.76
N ASP A 135 2.79 4.63 -14.66
CA ASP A 135 3.58 3.55 -14.04
C ASP A 135 3.69 3.67 -12.51
N ASN A 136 3.05 4.67 -11.91
CA ASN A 136 3.16 4.98 -10.49
C ASN A 136 1.79 4.95 -9.83
N LEU A 137 1.81 4.95 -8.49
CA LEU A 137 0.62 5.04 -7.65
C LEU A 137 0.54 6.39 -6.96
N GLU A 138 -0.67 6.87 -6.83
CA GLU A 138 -1.04 7.91 -5.89
C GLU A 138 -1.75 7.23 -4.71
N ILE A 139 -1.28 7.52 -3.49
CA ILE A 139 -1.82 6.98 -2.25
C ILE A 139 -2.47 8.14 -1.50
N ARG A 140 -3.77 8.03 -1.19
CA ARG A 140 -4.53 9.07 -0.49
C ARG A 140 -5.15 8.54 0.78
N ASP A 141 -5.19 9.38 1.82
CA ASP A 141 -6.04 9.10 2.96
C ASP A 141 -7.52 9.28 2.60
N VAL A 142 -8.36 8.40 3.14
CA VAL A 142 -9.80 8.40 2.84
C VAL A 142 -10.52 9.52 3.59
N GLN A 143 -10.02 9.92 4.76
CA GLN A 143 -10.69 10.91 5.62
C GLN A 143 -10.62 12.33 5.04
N ASN A 144 -9.45 12.76 4.57
CA ASN A 144 -9.21 14.15 4.15
C ASN A 144 -8.91 14.26 2.66
N ASN A 145 -8.84 13.14 1.94
CA ASN A 145 -8.49 13.05 0.53
C ASN A 145 -7.13 13.73 0.21
N ARG A 146 -6.15 13.58 1.10
CA ARG A 146 -4.79 14.11 0.95
C ARG A 146 -3.84 13.02 0.48
N CYS A 147 -2.88 13.41 -0.34
CA CYS A 147 -1.87 12.51 -0.87
C CYS A 147 -0.75 12.26 0.15
N LEU A 148 -0.27 11.03 0.18
CA LEU A 148 0.99 10.65 0.80
C LEU A 148 2.12 11.39 0.07
N ASP A 149 2.84 12.25 0.77
CA ASP A 149 3.74 13.26 0.20
C ASP A 149 5.11 13.22 0.87
N VAL A 150 6.18 13.18 0.07
CA VAL A 150 7.54 13.40 0.57
C VAL A 150 7.71 14.90 0.78
N TRP A 151 7.77 15.33 2.04
CA TRP A 151 7.74 16.74 2.43
C TRP A 151 8.73 17.60 1.67
N ASN A 152 8.24 18.71 1.17
CA ASN A 152 9.03 19.71 0.42
C ASN A 152 9.85 19.15 -0.75
N ARG A 153 9.46 17.99 -1.30
CA ARG A 153 10.15 17.30 -2.42
C ARG A 153 11.62 16.96 -2.12
N LEU A 154 11.97 16.85 -0.84
CA LEU A 154 13.34 16.53 -0.45
C LEU A 154 13.71 15.09 -0.86
N LYS A 155 14.97 14.91 -1.20
CA LYS A 155 15.53 13.62 -1.64
C LYS A 155 16.63 13.11 -0.68
N VAL A 156 16.52 13.49 0.59
CA VAL A 156 17.49 13.11 1.62
C VAL A 156 16.86 12.17 2.63
N ASN A 157 17.69 11.43 3.36
CA ASN A 157 17.25 10.57 4.43
C ASN A 157 16.55 11.36 5.53
N SER A 158 15.69 10.70 6.28
CA SER A 158 14.90 11.29 7.37
C SER A 158 13.97 12.42 6.92
N THR A 159 13.56 12.43 5.65
CA THR A 159 12.54 13.36 5.18
C THR A 159 11.16 12.87 5.63
N PRO A 160 10.37 13.69 6.37
CA PRO A 160 9.03 13.31 6.78
C PRO A 160 8.12 13.00 5.60
N VAL A 161 7.25 12.01 5.75
CA VAL A 161 6.16 11.73 4.83
C VAL A 161 4.88 12.29 5.43
N THR A 162 4.25 13.22 4.72
CA THR A 162 3.18 14.07 5.24
C THR A 162 1.89 13.96 4.42
N PRO A 163 0.71 14.22 4.98
CA PRO A 163 -0.55 14.26 4.24
C PRO A 163 -0.72 15.65 3.61
N GLN A 164 -0.47 15.82 2.33
CA GLN A 164 -0.57 17.10 1.63
C GLN A 164 -1.70 17.13 0.61
N ARG A 165 -2.14 18.32 0.22
CA ARG A 165 -3.08 18.45 -0.90
C ARG A 165 -2.48 17.79 -2.14
N CYS A 166 -3.29 16.98 -2.83
CA CYS A 166 -2.88 16.35 -4.07
C CYS A 166 -2.67 17.42 -5.14
N ASN A 167 -1.52 17.44 -5.76
CA ASN A 167 -1.10 18.45 -6.75
C ASN A 167 -0.42 17.83 -7.98
N ASN A 168 -0.53 16.52 -8.15
CA ASN A 168 0.13 15.75 -9.20
C ASN A 168 1.67 15.82 -9.17
N GLY A 169 2.26 16.29 -8.08
CA GLY A 169 3.70 16.37 -7.90
C GLY A 169 4.36 15.00 -7.88
N THR A 170 5.60 14.95 -8.35
CA THR A 170 6.37 13.69 -8.39
C THR A 170 6.74 13.15 -7.00
N ASN A 171 6.70 14.01 -5.98
CA ASN A 171 6.86 13.64 -4.57
C ASN A 171 5.62 13.00 -3.94
N GLN A 172 4.50 12.95 -4.69
CA GLN A 172 3.26 12.27 -4.33
C GLN A 172 3.05 11.00 -5.17
N ARG A 173 4.08 10.55 -5.90
CA ARG A 173 4.06 9.34 -6.71
C ARG A 173 4.90 8.26 -6.03
N TRP A 174 4.35 7.05 -6.01
CA TRP A 174 4.93 5.92 -5.30
C TRP A 174 4.96 4.68 -6.17
N ASN A 175 5.92 3.83 -5.94
CA ASN A 175 6.02 2.51 -6.53
C ASN A 175 5.88 1.46 -5.43
N LEU A 176 5.04 0.48 -5.66
CA LEU A 176 4.95 -0.70 -4.81
C LEU A 176 5.85 -1.80 -5.37
N ARG A 177 6.85 -2.21 -4.62
CA ARG A 177 7.69 -3.36 -4.94
C ARG A 177 7.27 -4.51 -4.05
N LYS A 178 6.65 -5.54 -4.65
CA LYS A 178 6.26 -6.73 -3.89
C LYS A 178 7.49 -7.40 -3.31
N THR A 179 7.43 -7.76 -2.06
CA THR A 179 8.52 -8.45 -1.35
C THR A 179 7.99 -9.59 -0.52
N THR A 180 8.88 -10.42 -0.01
CA THR A 180 8.56 -11.49 0.94
C THR A 180 9.14 -11.17 2.30
N VAL A 181 8.50 -11.64 3.36
CA VAL A 181 9.10 -11.58 4.70
C VAL A 181 10.17 -12.66 4.77
N ASN A 182 11.42 -12.24 4.96
CA ASN A 182 12.43 -13.16 5.44
C ASN A 182 12.26 -13.27 6.96
N ASN A 183 11.78 -14.41 7.41
CA ASN A 183 11.48 -14.65 8.83
C ASN A 183 12.73 -14.61 9.74
N ASP A 184 13.95 -14.60 9.18
CA ASP A 184 15.16 -14.84 9.93
C ASP A 184 15.95 -13.59 10.37
N THR A 185 15.68 -12.40 9.86
CA THR A 185 16.56 -11.24 10.07
C THR A 185 15.90 -9.93 10.45
N GLY A 186 14.58 -9.87 10.51
CA GLY A 186 13.86 -8.60 10.71
C GLY A 186 13.66 -8.25 12.19
N ILE A 187 13.79 -6.96 12.53
CA ILE A 187 13.30 -6.41 13.80
C ILE A 187 11.80 -6.65 13.83
N ILE A 188 11.35 -7.50 14.73
CA ILE A 188 9.94 -7.65 15.08
C ILE A 188 9.79 -6.99 16.44
N CYS A 189 8.81 -6.12 16.59
CA CYS A 189 8.57 -5.43 17.84
C CYS A 189 8.35 -6.42 18.97
N ARG A 190 9.21 -6.36 19.96
CA ARG A 190 8.97 -7.09 21.21
C ARG A 190 7.75 -6.46 21.88
N ALA A 191 6.92 -7.28 22.51
CA ALA A 191 5.86 -6.79 23.35
C ALA A 191 6.43 -5.75 24.33
N SER A 192 6.13 -4.48 24.05
CA SER A 192 6.46 -3.41 24.97
C SER A 192 5.46 -3.45 26.11
N PRO A 193 5.89 -3.26 27.38
CA PRO A 193 4.95 -3.19 28.50
C PRO A 193 3.91 -2.05 28.38
N ILE A 194 3.99 -1.24 27.35
CA ILE A 194 3.11 -0.09 27.08
C ILE A 194 1.95 -0.43 26.13
N HIS A 195 1.92 -1.63 25.53
CA HIS A 195 0.77 -2.05 24.71
C HIS A 195 -0.27 -2.72 25.62
N PRO A 196 -1.41 -2.06 25.83
CA PRO A 196 -2.47 -2.69 26.62
C PRO A 196 -3.03 -3.89 25.86
N ALA A 197 -2.94 -5.03 26.50
CA ALA A 197 -3.78 -6.21 26.35
C ALA A 197 -4.03 -6.70 24.91
N HIS A 198 -3.50 -7.86 24.60
CA HIS A 198 -3.75 -8.78 23.48
C HIS A 198 -2.51 -9.14 22.64
N ASP A 199 -1.31 -9.01 23.19
CA ASP A 199 -0.09 -9.36 22.50
C ASP A 199 0.25 -10.85 22.68
N CYS A 200 0.62 -11.50 21.59
CA CYS A 200 1.15 -12.85 21.57
C CYS A 200 2.67 -12.80 21.38
N ALA A 201 3.40 -13.34 22.33
CA ALA A 201 4.85 -13.49 22.23
C ALA A 201 5.26 -14.92 22.47
N GLY A 202 6.19 -15.43 21.67
CA GLY A 202 6.79 -16.74 21.82
C GLY A 202 8.28 -16.65 22.15
N VAL A 203 8.82 -17.74 22.65
CA VAL A 203 10.25 -17.89 22.90
C VAL A 203 10.77 -18.99 21.98
N ASN A 204 11.77 -18.68 21.14
CA ASN A 204 12.40 -19.65 20.28
C ASN A 204 13.44 -20.52 21.03
N ASP A 205 14.06 -21.47 20.34
CA ASP A 205 15.10 -22.37 20.85
C ASP A 205 16.35 -21.64 21.37
N GLN A 206 16.60 -20.42 20.94
CA GLN A 206 17.68 -19.56 21.43
C GLN A 206 17.26 -18.69 22.64
N GLN A 207 16.11 -18.98 23.25
CA GLN A 207 15.51 -18.21 24.35
C GLN A 207 15.23 -16.74 23.99
N LYS A 208 15.18 -16.42 22.71
CA LYS A 208 14.84 -15.10 22.22
C LYS A 208 13.33 -14.94 22.18
N GLN A 209 12.83 -13.90 22.83
CA GLN A 209 11.41 -13.55 22.77
C GLN A 209 11.05 -13.01 21.38
N ILE A 210 10.08 -13.62 20.74
CA ILE A 210 9.58 -13.26 19.42
C ILE A 210 8.11 -12.85 19.54
N TYR A 211 7.76 -11.73 18.97
CA TYR A 211 6.39 -11.29 18.87
C TYR A 211 5.69 -12.04 17.73
N LEU A 212 4.61 -12.73 18.01
CA LEU A 212 3.88 -13.57 17.05
C LEU A 212 2.67 -12.87 16.43
N GLY A 213 2.44 -11.63 16.83
CA GLY A 213 1.35 -10.83 16.32
C GLY A 213 0.34 -10.42 17.39
N LYS A 214 -0.49 -9.45 17.02
CA LYS A 214 -1.60 -9.00 17.84
C LYS A 214 -2.78 -9.95 17.62
N THR A 215 -3.06 -10.79 18.60
CA THR A 215 -4.14 -11.75 18.50
C THR A 215 -5.34 -11.29 19.35
N LEU A 216 -6.51 -11.37 18.75
CA LEU A 216 -7.76 -11.04 19.43
C LEU A 216 -8.19 -12.10 20.46
N THR A 217 -7.58 -13.28 20.45
CA THR A 217 -7.92 -14.40 21.31
C THR A 217 -6.71 -15.23 21.71
N LYS A 218 -6.78 -15.83 22.89
CA LYS A 218 -5.79 -16.79 23.39
C LYS A 218 -5.58 -17.97 22.43
N ALA A 219 -6.67 -18.49 21.85
CA ALA A 219 -6.62 -19.63 20.93
C ALA A 219 -5.78 -19.34 19.67
N ARG A 220 -5.91 -18.13 19.10
CA ARG A 220 -5.08 -17.72 17.96
C ARG A 220 -3.62 -17.53 18.30
N CYS A 221 -3.30 -17.08 19.52
CA CYS A 221 -1.93 -17.02 20.00
C CYS A 221 -1.32 -18.42 20.11
N GLU A 222 -2.05 -19.38 20.65
CA GLU A 222 -1.61 -20.76 20.75
C GLU A 222 -1.41 -21.41 19.38
N GLU A 223 -2.27 -21.12 18.41
CA GLU A 223 -2.15 -21.57 17.04
C GLU A 223 -0.92 -20.98 16.34
N ALA A 224 -0.69 -19.67 16.45
CA ALA A 224 0.50 -19.01 15.92
C ALA A 224 1.78 -19.53 16.55
N CYS A 225 1.75 -19.83 17.85
CA CYS A 225 2.85 -20.45 18.57
C CYS A 225 3.22 -21.83 18.01
N LYS A 226 2.24 -22.68 17.78
CA LYS A 226 2.43 -24.00 17.20
C LYS A 226 2.96 -23.92 15.77
N ALA A 227 2.41 -23.04 14.95
CA ALA A 227 2.81 -22.84 13.56
C ALA A 227 4.27 -22.37 13.43
N THR A 228 4.75 -21.59 14.38
CA THR A 228 6.11 -21.03 14.41
C THR A 228 7.10 -21.89 15.20
N LYS A 229 6.70 -23.05 15.69
CA LYS A 229 7.53 -23.99 16.47
C LYS A 229 8.22 -23.32 17.67
N MET A 230 7.52 -22.41 18.36
CA MET A 230 8.04 -21.79 19.58
C MET A 230 8.06 -22.76 20.76
N ILE A 231 9.02 -22.64 21.64
CA ILE A 231 9.15 -23.46 22.86
C ILE A 231 8.02 -23.12 23.85
N SER A 232 7.69 -21.84 23.97
CA SER A 232 6.59 -21.38 24.82
C SER A 232 5.97 -20.11 24.26
N CYS A 233 4.70 -19.88 24.55
CA CYS A 233 4.02 -18.65 24.19
C CYS A 233 3.28 -18.06 25.38
N LYS A 234 3.31 -16.74 25.46
CA LYS A 234 2.58 -15.98 26.46
C LYS A 234 1.57 -15.08 25.75
N TRP A 235 0.30 -15.22 26.13
CA TRP A 235 -0.75 -14.32 25.72
C TRP A 235 -1.05 -13.35 26.85
N ALA A 236 -1.00 -12.06 26.56
CA ALA A 236 -1.38 -10.98 27.48
C ALA A 236 -2.71 -10.41 26.99
N GLY A 237 -3.79 -10.86 27.53
CA GLY A 237 -5.15 -10.37 27.27
C GLY A 237 -5.95 -10.26 28.57
N PRO A 238 -7.16 -9.72 28.50
CA PRO A 238 -8.02 -9.63 29.69
C PRO A 238 -8.25 -11.02 30.27
N GLN A 239 -8.13 -11.11 31.60
CA GLN A 239 -8.49 -12.27 32.38
C GLN A 239 -10.02 -12.38 32.50
#